data_285124d931729cae5a5a70783d9334d5
#
_entry.id   285124d931729cae5a5a70783d9334d5
#
_cell.length_a   1.000
_cell.length_b   1.000
_cell.length_c   1.000
_cell.angle_alpha   90.00
_cell.angle_beta   90.00
_cell.angle_gamma   90.00
#
_symmetry.space_group_name_H-M   'P 1'
#
loop_
_entity.id
_entity.type
_entity.pdbx_description
1 polymer ?
#
loop_
_entity_poly.entity_id
_entity_poly.type
_entity_poly.pdbx_seq_one_letter_code
_entity_poly.pdbx_strand_id
1 'polypeptide(L)'
;PIPGCGKEIRAKDLKTHMKEECLRRPVGCRLGCGLKIPFEEREHHEQNVCTRPCMWCGERIGPESRRRLHERFHCPKRHVQCPNLCGVEGVAEEDMERHCVKDCPLYPSTCPNGCAWTGYRREVRIHVDGESGSCPERKRRCRYDMLGRRIRFRTNEQPPCHSHEQYKAASQAF
;
A
#
# COMPACT_ATOMS: atom_id res chain seq x y z
N PRO A 1 -25.19 40.84 -23.89
CA PRO A 1 -26.25 39.82 -23.96
C PRO A 1 -25.64 38.43 -23.77
N ILE A 2 -26.31 37.59 -22.96
CA ILE A 2 -25.91 36.19 -22.82
C ILE A 2 -26.45 35.45 -24.05
N PRO A 3 -25.60 34.75 -24.83
CA PRO A 3 -26.06 34.05 -26.03
C PRO A 3 -27.18 33.04 -25.68
N GLY A 4 -28.27 33.07 -26.47
CA GLY A 4 -29.39 32.13 -26.34
C GLY A 4 -30.42 32.43 -25.26
N CYS A 5 -30.32 33.57 -24.54
CA CYS A 5 -31.35 33.94 -23.55
C CYS A 5 -32.67 34.34 -24.20
N GLY A 6 -32.64 35.09 -25.32
CA GLY A 6 -33.84 35.49 -26.09
C GLY A 6 -34.87 36.37 -25.36
N LYS A 7 -34.67 36.74 -24.08
CA LYS A 7 -35.59 37.58 -23.34
C LYS A 7 -35.38 39.08 -23.64
N GLU A 8 -36.48 39.80 -23.90
CA GLU A 8 -36.48 41.26 -23.96
C GLU A 8 -36.56 41.83 -22.54
N ILE A 9 -35.57 42.63 -22.16
CA ILE A 9 -35.41 43.14 -20.80
C ILE A 9 -35.11 44.65 -20.86
N ARG A 10 -35.71 45.42 -19.97
CA ARG A 10 -35.44 46.84 -19.86
C ARG A 10 -33.96 47.08 -19.51
N ALA A 11 -33.35 48.10 -20.10
CA ALA A 11 -31.93 48.38 -19.91
C ALA A 11 -31.53 48.51 -18.43
N LYS A 12 -32.40 49.07 -17.59
CA LYS A 12 -32.15 49.19 -16.14
C LYS A 12 -32.10 47.85 -15.41
N ASP A 13 -32.85 46.86 -15.89
CA ASP A 13 -32.99 45.55 -15.23
C ASP A 13 -31.99 44.49 -15.79
N LEU A 14 -31.32 44.84 -16.90
CA LEU A 14 -30.43 43.92 -17.59
C LEU A 14 -29.32 43.37 -16.70
N LYS A 15 -28.73 44.22 -15.87
CA LYS A 15 -27.61 43.80 -14.99
C LYS A 15 -28.07 42.80 -13.94
N THR A 16 -29.23 43.01 -13.33
CA THR A 16 -29.82 42.08 -12.35
C THR A 16 -30.21 40.77 -13.01
N HIS A 17 -30.87 40.84 -14.19
CA HIS A 17 -31.22 39.67 -14.97
C HIS A 17 -29.98 38.80 -15.28
N MET A 18 -28.92 39.40 -15.81
CA MET A 18 -27.70 38.67 -16.16
C MET A 18 -27.06 38.00 -14.97
N LYS A 19 -27.16 38.57 -13.78
CA LYS A 19 -26.52 38.05 -12.55
C LYS A 19 -27.38 37.03 -11.84
N GLU A 20 -28.69 37.22 -11.76
CA GLU A 20 -29.56 36.48 -10.84
C GLU A 20 -30.66 35.67 -11.55
N GLU A 21 -31.26 36.19 -12.61
CA GLU A 21 -32.49 35.66 -13.20
C GLU A 21 -32.27 34.85 -14.48
N CYS A 22 -31.20 35.14 -15.22
CA CYS A 22 -30.98 34.49 -16.51
C CYS A 22 -30.71 33.01 -16.35
N LEU A 23 -31.54 32.15 -16.94
CA LEU A 23 -31.35 30.70 -16.92
C LEU A 23 -30.10 30.27 -17.70
N ARG A 24 -29.72 31.07 -18.73
CA ARG A 24 -28.50 30.82 -19.51
C ARG A 24 -27.23 31.44 -18.90
N ARG A 25 -27.32 32.10 -17.74
CA ARG A 25 -26.12 32.65 -17.09
C ARG A 25 -25.11 31.55 -16.81
N PRO A 26 -23.80 31.79 -17.09
CA PRO A 26 -22.79 30.82 -16.80
C PRO A 26 -22.55 30.73 -15.27
N VAL A 27 -22.73 29.55 -14.73
CA VAL A 27 -22.46 29.24 -13.31
C VAL A 27 -21.43 28.14 -13.17
N GLY A 28 -20.64 28.17 -12.11
CA GLY A 28 -19.74 27.07 -11.77
C GLY A 28 -20.50 25.84 -11.28
N CYS A 29 -20.01 24.68 -11.61
CA CYS A 29 -20.47 23.42 -11.02
C CYS A 29 -20.18 23.43 -9.51
N ARG A 30 -21.20 23.12 -8.66
CA ARG A 30 -21.04 23.05 -7.18
C ARG A 30 -20.15 21.91 -6.75
N LEU A 31 -20.04 20.87 -7.59
CA LEU A 31 -19.18 19.71 -7.30
C LEU A 31 -17.69 19.97 -7.60
N GLY A 32 -17.35 21.17 -8.10
CA GLY A 32 -15.95 21.58 -8.27
C GLY A 32 -15.22 20.95 -9.45
N CYS A 33 -15.93 20.54 -10.52
CA CYS A 33 -15.28 19.99 -11.72
C CYS A 33 -14.51 21.03 -12.56
N GLY A 34 -14.68 22.33 -12.24
CA GLY A 34 -14.04 23.46 -12.94
C GLY A 34 -14.80 23.98 -14.17
N LEU A 35 -15.87 23.32 -14.59
CA LEU A 35 -16.66 23.75 -15.74
C LEU A 35 -17.65 24.87 -15.36
N LYS A 36 -17.79 25.84 -16.28
CA LYS A 36 -18.90 26.82 -16.28
C LYS A 36 -19.96 26.35 -17.25
N ILE A 37 -21.18 26.23 -16.76
CA ILE A 37 -22.33 25.69 -17.49
C ILE A 37 -23.51 26.62 -17.34
N PRO A 38 -24.50 26.60 -18.25
CA PRO A 38 -25.76 27.35 -18.08
C PRO A 38 -26.45 26.97 -16.78
N PHE A 39 -27.06 27.94 -16.10
CA PHE A 39 -27.73 27.68 -14.81
C PHE A 39 -28.81 26.60 -14.92
N GLU A 40 -29.58 26.59 -16.00
CA GLU A 40 -30.64 25.61 -16.24
C GLU A 40 -30.12 24.17 -16.43
N GLU A 41 -28.88 24.01 -16.92
CA GLU A 41 -28.26 22.70 -17.15
C GLU A 41 -27.46 22.22 -15.93
N ARG A 42 -27.30 23.06 -14.90
CA ARG A 42 -26.40 22.73 -13.77
C ARG A 42 -26.82 21.47 -13.03
N GLU A 43 -28.10 21.30 -12.73
CA GLU A 43 -28.59 20.14 -12.01
C GLU A 43 -28.38 18.86 -12.82
N HIS A 44 -28.75 18.88 -14.11
CA HIS A 44 -28.50 17.74 -15.01
C HIS A 44 -27.01 17.40 -15.10
N HIS A 45 -26.16 18.41 -15.25
CA HIS A 45 -24.71 18.21 -15.28
C HIS A 45 -24.20 17.57 -13.97
N GLU A 46 -24.60 18.09 -12.82
CA GLU A 46 -24.15 17.60 -11.51
C GLU A 46 -24.55 16.16 -11.26
N GLN A 47 -25.74 15.75 -11.71
CA GLN A 47 -26.26 14.39 -11.51
C GLN A 47 -25.74 13.38 -12.53
N ASN A 48 -25.59 13.75 -13.80
CA ASN A 48 -25.43 12.80 -14.89
C ASN A 48 -24.10 12.93 -15.65
N VAL A 49 -23.51 14.12 -15.72
CA VAL A 49 -22.39 14.43 -16.63
C VAL A 49 -21.11 14.82 -15.91
N CYS A 50 -21.22 15.36 -14.69
CA CYS A 50 -20.08 15.89 -13.96
C CYS A 50 -19.04 14.82 -13.71
N THR A 51 -17.82 15.05 -14.21
CA THR A 51 -16.66 14.20 -13.91
C THR A 51 -15.72 14.87 -12.94
N ARG A 52 -15.29 14.16 -11.90
CA ARG A 52 -14.30 14.65 -10.95
C ARG A 52 -13.19 13.64 -10.76
N PRO A 53 -11.99 14.08 -10.38
CA PRO A 53 -10.91 13.16 -10.10
C PRO A 53 -11.23 12.30 -8.86
N CYS A 54 -10.91 11.03 -8.92
CA CYS A 54 -10.87 10.14 -7.77
C CYS A 54 -9.79 10.66 -6.80
N MET A 55 -10.09 10.65 -5.51
CA MET A 55 -9.15 11.11 -4.48
C MET A 55 -7.90 10.21 -4.35
N TRP A 56 -7.98 8.98 -4.79
CA TRP A 56 -6.90 8.00 -4.69
C TRP A 56 -6.07 7.89 -5.97
N CYS A 57 -6.71 7.61 -7.12
CA CYS A 57 -6.01 7.36 -8.38
C CYS A 57 -5.93 8.59 -9.31
N GLY A 58 -6.71 9.65 -9.05
CA GLY A 58 -6.76 10.84 -9.88
C GLY A 58 -7.58 10.68 -11.17
N GLU A 59 -8.10 9.51 -11.49
CA GLU A 59 -8.93 9.25 -12.65
C GLU A 59 -10.22 10.06 -12.59
N ARG A 60 -10.59 10.72 -13.70
CA ARG A 60 -11.83 11.52 -13.77
C ARG A 60 -13.03 10.62 -14.03
N ILE A 61 -13.87 10.48 -13.04
CA ILE A 61 -15.03 9.59 -13.06
C ILE A 61 -16.31 10.39 -12.85
N GLY A 62 -17.30 10.09 -13.62
CA GLY A 62 -18.63 10.63 -13.50
C GLY A 62 -19.69 9.61 -13.86
N PRO A 63 -20.91 9.82 -13.44
CA PRO A 63 -21.41 10.82 -12.48
C PRO A 63 -20.96 10.52 -11.03
N GLU A 64 -21.37 11.35 -10.09
CA GLU A 64 -20.99 11.27 -8.67
C GLU A 64 -21.23 9.87 -8.05
N SER A 65 -22.32 9.22 -8.42
CA SER A 65 -22.64 7.86 -7.95
C SER A 65 -21.57 6.83 -8.37
N ARG A 66 -21.13 6.89 -9.64
CA ARG A 66 -20.04 6.03 -10.14
C ARG A 66 -18.72 6.33 -9.47
N ARG A 67 -18.40 7.61 -9.24
CA ARG A 67 -17.19 8.01 -8.56
C ARG A 67 -17.15 7.45 -7.13
N ARG A 68 -18.25 7.56 -6.38
CA ARG A 68 -18.34 6.99 -5.02
C ARG A 68 -18.19 5.47 -5.01
N LEU A 69 -18.81 4.77 -5.96
CA LEU A 69 -18.66 3.32 -6.10
C LEU A 69 -17.20 2.94 -6.43
N HIS A 70 -16.58 3.67 -7.35
CA HIS A 70 -15.18 3.47 -7.69
C HIS A 70 -14.26 3.68 -6.47
N GLU A 71 -14.40 4.80 -5.76
CA GLU A 71 -13.58 5.12 -4.58
C GLU A 71 -13.74 4.08 -3.46
N ARG A 72 -14.95 3.53 -3.32
CA ARG A 72 -15.26 2.59 -2.25
C ARG A 72 -14.87 1.14 -2.57
N PHE A 73 -15.01 0.71 -3.83
CA PHE A 73 -14.94 -0.70 -4.17
C PHE A 73 -13.99 -1.04 -5.32
N HIS A 74 -13.74 -0.10 -6.24
CA HIS A 74 -13.07 -0.41 -7.51
C HIS A 74 -11.75 0.33 -7.74
N CYS A 75 -11.40 1.28 -6.86
CA CYS A 75 -10.17 2.01 -7.03
C CYS A 75 -8.98 1.14 -6.58
N PRO A 76 -8.03 0.79 -7.47
CA PRO A 76 -6.89 -0.03 -7.10
C PRO A 76 -5.95 0.69 -6.11
N LYS A 77 -5.95 2.04 -6.14
CA LYS A 77 -5.14 2.86 -5.23
C LYS A 77 -5.84 3.24 -3.93
N ARG A 78 -7.06 2.74 -3.69
CA ARG A 78 -7.71 2.97 -2.40
C ARG A 78 -6.91 2.30 -1.29
N HIS A 79 -6.81 2.98 -0.17
CA HIS A 79 -6.14 2.41 0.99
C HIS A 79 -7.05 1.39 1.69
N VAL A 80 -6.53 0.22 1.92
CA VAL A 80 -7.23 -0.87 2.61
C VAL A 80 -6.43 -1.37 3.80
N GLN A 81 -7.13 -1.97 4.74
CA GLN A 81 -6.49 -2.55 5.92
C GLN A 81 -5.86 -3.90 5.57
N CYS A 82 -4.66 -4.14 6.08
CA CYS A 82 -4.00 -5.43 5.92
C CYS A 82 -4.83 -6.56 6.55
N PRO A 83 -5.10 -7.67 5.85
CA PRO A 83 -5.87 -8.80 6.37
C PRO A 83 -5.21 -9.47 7.59
N ASN A 84 -3.88 -9.34 7.72
CA ASN A 84 -3.15 -9.84 8.89
C ASN A 84 -3.18 -8.86 10.07
N LEU A 85 -3.90 -7.74 9.98
CA LEU A 85 -4.04 -6.73 11.04
C LEU A 85 -2.69 -6.23 11.59
N CYS A 86 -1.69 -6.07 10.72
CA CYS A 86 -0.32 -5.75 11.12
C CYS A 86 -0.11 -4.31 11.62
N GLY A 87 -1.15 -3.46 11.56
CA GLY A 87 -1.09 -2.06 11.98
C GLY A 87 -0.46 -1.10 10.97
N VAL A 88 -0.02 -1.59 9.80
CA VAL A 88 0.46 -0.71 8.71
C VAL A 88 -0.76 -0.09 8.03
N GLU A 89 -0.79 1.25 8.03
CA GLU A 89 -1.84 2.05 7.41
C GLU A 89 -1.42 2.50 6.01
N GLY A 90 -2.42 2.82 5.16
CA GLY A 90 -2.17 3.46 3.87
C GLY A 90 -1.64 2.54 2.77
N VAL A 91 -1.82 1.22 2.89
CA VAL A 91 -1.46 0.27 1.82
C VAL A 91 -2.54 0.32 0.74
N ALA A 92 -2.14 0.62 -0.50
CA ALA A 92 -3.06 0.57 -1.63
C ALA A 92 -3.51 -0.87 -1.91
N GLU A 93 -4.75 -1.04 -2.39
CA GLU A 93 -5.29 -2.38 -2.69
C GLU A 93 -4.43 -3.13 -3.70
N GLU A 94 -3.94 -2.44 -4.73
CA GLU A 94 -3.03 -3.02 -5.74
C GLU A 94 -1.69 -3.51 -5.17
N ASP A 95 -1.24 -2.93 -4.06
CA ASP A 95 0.02 -3.29 -3.39
C ASP A 95 -0.17 -4.30 -2.24
N MET A 96 -1.42 -4.65 -1.90
CA MET A 96 -1.72 -5.45 -0.72
C MET A 96 -1.12 -6.85 -0.78
N GLU A 97 -1.15 -7.50 -1.93
CA GLU A 97 -0.54 -8.82 -2.11
C GLU A 97 0.98 -8.74 -1.89
N ARG A 98 1.64 -7.75 -2.49
CA ARG A 98 3.07 -7.52 -2.29
C ARG A 98 3.40 -7.25 -0.82
N HIS A 99 2.59 -6.37 -0.17
CA HIS A 99 2.75 -6.09 1.25
C HIS A 99 2.61 -7.38 2.08
N CYS A 100 1.56 -8.17 1.89
CA CYS A 100 1.36 -9.40 2.64
C CYS A 100 2.54 -10.36 2.47
N VAL A 101 2.99 -10.59 1.23
CA VAL A 101 4.03 -11.58 0.94
C VAL A 101 5.42 -11.13 1.34
N LYS A 102 5.77 -9.82 1.16
CA LYS A 102 7.14 -9.33 1.35
C LYS A 102 7.34 -8.52 2.62
N ASP A 103 6.39 -7.63 2.94
CA ASP A 103 6.61 -6.56 3.90
C ASP A 103 5.82 -6.72 5.21
N CYS A 104 4.76 -7.54 5.22
CA CYS A 104 3.90 -7.68 6.39
C CYS A 104 4.62 -8.38 7.56
N PRO A 105 4.79 -7.71 8.71
CA PRO A 105 5.46 -8.31 9.88
C PRO A 105 4.65 -9.46 10.52
N LEU A 106 3.32 -9.48 10.33
CA LEU A 106 2.42 -10.50 10.84
C LEU A 106 2.08 -11.57 9.79
N TYR A 107 2.83 -11.64 8.68
CA TYR A 107 2.64 -12.72 7.72
C TYR A 107 3.07 -14.06 8.32
N PRO A 108 2.22 -15.11 8.24
CA PRO A 108 2.58 -16.45 8.69
C PRO A 108 3.82 -16.95 7.95
N SER A 109 4.81 -17.42 8.68
CA SER A 109 6.11 -17.81 8.13
C SER A 109 6.61 -19.07 8.83
N THR A 110 7.36 -19.87 8.08
CA THR A 110 8.04 -21.06 8.57
C THR A 110 9.54 -20.78 8.76
N CYS A 111 10.21 -21.64 9.50
CA CYS A 111 11.64 -21.50 9.69
C CYS A 111 12.43 -21.72 8.38
N PRO A 112 13.30 -20.77 7.96
CA PRO A 112 14.12 -20.91 6.76
C PRO A 112 15.17 -22.03 6.85
N ASN A 113 15.47 -22.50 8.07
CA ASN A 113 16.41 -23.62 8.29
C ASN A 113 15.72 -24.99 8.26
N GLY A 114 14.40 -25.04 8.02
CA GLY A 114 13.65 -26.29 7.83
C GLY A 114 13.20 -27.01 9.11
N CYS A 115 13.32 -26.39 10.30
CA CYS A 115 12.70 -26.97 11.50
C CYS A 115 11.17 -26.76 11.47
N ALA A 116 10.44 -27.49 12.29
CA ALA A 116 8.97 -27.45 12.36
C ALA A 116 8.38 -26.16 12.96
N TRP A 117 9.20 -25.14 13.26
CA TRP A 117 8.72 -23.89 13.82
C TRP A 117 7.88 -23.11 12.82
N THR A 118 6.74 -22.60 13.28
CA THR A 118 5.86 -21.68 12.58
C THR A 118 5.56 -20.49 13.47
N GLY A 119 5.43 -19.32 12.89
CA GLY A 119 5.15 -18.08 13.61
C GLY A 119 5.00 -16.91 12.66
N TYR A 120 5.14 -15.69 13.15
CA TYR A 120 5.06 -14.50 12.33
C TYR A 120 6.44 -14.10 11.81
N ARG A 121 6.46 -13.44 10.61
CA ARG A 121 7.71 -12.99 9.96
C ARG A 121 8.63 -12.20 10.91
N ARG A 122 8.07 -11.29 11.73
CA ARG A 122 8.86 -10.52 12.72
C ARG A 122 9.59 -11.40 13.73
N GLU A 123 9.11 -12.63 13.97
CA GLU A 123 9.64 -13.54 14.97
C GLU A 123 10.69 -14.52 14.39
N VAL A 124 10.71 -14.66 13.05
CA VAL A 124 11.67 -15.53 12.36
C VAL A 124 13.11 -15.22 12.75
N ARG A 125 13.47 -13.91 12.77
CA ARG A 125 14.80 -13.47 13.13
C ARG A 125 15.16 -13.81 14.58
N ILE A 126 14.23 -13.65 15.50
CA ILE A 126 14.43 -13.99 16.92
C ILE A 126 14.63 -15.49 17.07
N HIS A 127 13.80 -16.30 16.37
CA HIS A 127 13.90 -17.76 16.37
C HIS A 127 15.23 -18.24 15.78
N VAL A 128 15.70 -17.66 14.66
CA VAL A 128 16.92 -18.10 13.97
C VAL A 128 18.19 -17.54 14.62
N ASP A 129 18.24 -16.23 14.93
CA ASP A 129 19.47 -15.51 15.28
C ASP A 129 19.56 -15.07 16.74
N GLY A 130 18.45 -15.10 17.50
CA GLY A 130 18.41 -14.65 18.89
C GLY A 130 19.45 -15.37 19.76
N GLU A 131 19.98 -14.70 20.81
CA GLU A 131 20.91 -15.30 21.79
C GLU A 131 20.31 -16.54 22.46
N SER A 132 19.00 -16.55 22.64
CA SER A 132 18.17 -17.68 23.06
C SER A 132 17.58 -18.46 21.88
N GLY A 133 18.11 -18.28 20.65
CA GLY A 133 17.55 -18.82 19.42
C GLY A 133 17.22 -20.31 19.55
N SER A 134 15.92 -20.60 19.48
CA SER A 134 15.36 -21.93 19.71
C SER A 134 15.41 -22.83 18.47
N CYS A 135 16.00 -22.37 17.35
CA CYS A 135 16.05 -23.14 16.12
C CYS A 135 17.04 -24.31 16.24
N PRO A 136 16.59 -25.58 16.28
CA PRO A 136 17.48 -26.73 16.36
C PRO A 136 18.34 -26.92 15.11
N GLU A 137 17.81 -26.50 13.94
CA GLU A 137 18.49 -26.58 12.64
C GLU A 137 19.39 -25.39 12.34
N ARG A 138 19.66 -24.54 13.36
CA ARG A 138 20.50 -23.35 13.18
C ARG A 138 21.94 -23.77 12.87
N LYS A 139 22.42 -23.39 11.71
CA LYS A 139 23.82 -23.58 11.33
C LYS A 139 24.70 -22.65 12.16
N ARG A 140 25.52 -23.20 13.03
CA ARG A 140 26.54 -22.47 13.79
C ARG A 140 27.90 -22.72 13.19
N ARG A 141 28.74 -21.72 13.06
CA ARG A 141 30.14 -21.89 12.69
C ARG A 141 30.87 -22.59 13.83
N CYS A 142 31.56 -23.69 13.54
CA CYS A 142 32.44 -24.32 14.50
C CYS A 142 33.55 -23.33 14.91
N ARG A 143 33.73 -23.13 16.21
CA ARG A 143 34.73 -22.21 16.77
C ARG A 143 35.96 -22.93 17.34
N TYR A 144 36.08 -24.20 17.05
CA TYR A 144 37.18 -25.01 17.56
C TYR A 144 38.04 -25.56 16.42
N ASP A 145 39.38 -25.61 16.64
CA ASP A 145 40.30 -26.27 15.73
C ASP A 145 40.23 -27.80 15.89
N MET A 146 41.01 -28.51 15.10
CA MET A 146 41.09 -29.98 15.13
C MET A 146 41.57 -30.54 16.48
N LEU A 147 42.18 -29.71 17.31
CA LEU A 147 42.68 -30.07 18.66
C LEU A 147 41.71 -29.62 19.77
N GLY A 148 40.49 -29.18 19.43
CA GLY A 148 39.51 -28.71 20.39
C GLY A 148 39.80 -27.33 21.00
N ARG A 149 40.76 -26.56 20.47
CA ARG A 149 41.09 -25.24 20.96
C ARG A 149 40.21 -24.17 20.30
N ARG A 150 39.73 -23.20 21.09
CA ARG A 150 38.85 -22.10 20.60
C ARG A 150 39.58 -21.20 19.62
N ILE A 151 39.12 -21.18 18.37
CA ILE A 151 39.66 -20.30 17.32
C ILE A 151 39.11 -18.87 17.51
N ARG A 152 40.00 -17.87 17.58
CA ARG A 152 39.65 -16.45 17.55
C ARG A 152 39.80 -15.97 16.10
N PHE A 153 38.67 -15.78 15.39
CA PHE A 153 38.69 -15.24 14.04
C PHE A 153 38.91 -13.73 14.07
N ARG A 154 39.83 -13.25 13.25
CA ARG A 154 39.81 -11.87 12.76
C ARG A 154 38.71 -11.77 11.67
N THR A 155 37.99 -10.70 11.64
CA THR A 155 36.63 -10.52 11.14
C THR A 155 36.34 -10.87 9.67
N ASN A 156 37.23 -11.42 8.83
CA ASN A 156 36.99 -11.65 7.39
C ASN A 156 37.54 -12.98 6.81
N GLU A 157 38.03 -13.92 7.60
CA GLU A 157 38.54 -15.20 7.07
C GLU A 157 37.55 -16.33 7.35
N GLN A 158 37.15 -17.07 6.31
CA GLN A 158 36.37 -18.33 6.45
C GLN A 158 37.32 -19.49 6.69
N PRO A 159 37.32 -20.10 7.87
CA PRO A 159 38.07 -21.34 8.08
C PRO A 159 37.38 -22.54 7.44
N PRO A 160 38.11 -23.55 7.01
CA PRO A 160 37.53 -24.79 6.53
C PRO A 160 36.74 -25.47 7.67
N CYS A 161 35.47 -25.77 7.43
CA CYS A 161 34.67 -26.60 8.32
C CYS A 161 35.04 -28.07 8.13
N HIS A 162 35.65 -28.68 9.11
CA HIS A 162 35.76 -30.15 9.19
C HIS A 162 34.39 -30.74 9.53
N SER A 163 33.99 -31.81 8.83
CA SER A 163 32.73 -32.47 9.13
C SER A 163 32.79 -33.09 10.56
N HIS A 164 31.66 -33.17 11.23
CA HIS A 164 31.54 -33.74 12.58
C HIS A 164 32.08 -35.17 12.65
N GLU A 165 32.13 -35.90 11.54
CA GLU A 165 32.68 -37.25 11.42
C GLU A 165 34.22 -37.26 11.55
N GLN A 166 34.91 -36.23 11.02
CA GLN A 166 36.36 -36.10 11.16
C GLN A 166 36.79 -35.81 12.61
N TYR A 167 35.92 -35.13 13.38
CA TYR A 167 36.16 -34.86 14.80
C TYR A 167 36.02 -36.11 15.65
N LYS A 168 35.05 -37.00 15.36
CA LYS A 168 34.89 -38.30 16.05
C LYS A 168 36.05 -39.22 15.78
N ALA A 169 36.56 -39.25 14.55
CA ALA A 169 37.72 -40.11 14.20
C ALA A 169 39.00 -39.64 14.90
N ALA A 170 39.23 -38.34 15.07
CA ALA A 170 40.40 -37.81 15.77
C ALA A 170 40.35 -38.01 17.29
N SER A 171 39.14 -38.04 17.91
CA SER A 171 38.99 -38.27 19.37
C SER A 171 39.04 -39.74 19.78
N GLN A 172 39.01 -40.68 18.83
CA GLN A 172 39.13 -42.14 19.10
C GLN A 172 40.57 -42.66 18.89
N ALA A 173 41.49 -41.80 18.46
CA ALA A 173 42.90 -42.16 18.21
C ALA A 173 43.86 -41.77 19.33
N PHE A 174 43.32 -41.35 20.48
CA PHE A 174 44.03 -41.15 21.75
C PHE A 174 43.27 -41.90 22.85
#